data_72440b3c5253f13c699de1970c80c8cf
#
_entry.id   72440b3c5253f13c699de1970c80c8cf
#
_cell.length_a   1.000
_cell.length_b   1.000
_cell.length_c   1.000
_cell.angle_alpha   90.00
_cell.angle_beta   90.00
_cell.angle_gamma   90.00
#
_symmetry.space_group_name_H-M   'P 1'
#
loop_
_entity.id
_entity.type
_entity.pdbx_description
1 polymer ?
#
loop_
_entity_poly.entity_id
_entity_poly.type
_entity_poly.pdbx_seq_one_letter_code
_entity_poly.pdbx_strand_id
1 'polypeptide(L)'
;GYKGVNLTIPLKEEALKYLDKKDKLVNITGAANVLIFSKQGQIEGKNTDVFGFKKSLINLVKNKERKIAIVIGGGGAARAVLCVLIQMKYKKIILCNRTRKKAELVKRNFIEKFSSNLKTHIICKNLKDIKKNIKEANLLVNTTPMGMKKFPSLNIDIKDLKTNSTVFDLIYNPLETKLVKESKKSGITNTNGLDMLMYQAQRSFYYWLNKKPKITNKLKKILEK
;
A
#
# COMPACT_ATOMS: atom_id res chain seq x y z
N GLY A 1 11.21 -7.36 -28.39
CA GLY A 1 10.35 -6.33 -27.80
C GLY A 1 10.18 -6.55 -26.29
N TYR A 2 9.69 -5.53 -25.60
CA TYR A 2 9.41 -5.60 -24.16
C TYR A 2 8.26 -6.56 -23.87
N LYS A 3 8.39 -7.38 -22.82
CA LYS A 3 7.30 -8.23 -22.32
C LYS A 3 6.29 -7.46 -21.50
N GLY A 4 6.70 -6.32 -20.94
CA GLY A 4 5.90 -5.45 -20.11
C GLY A 4 6.75 -4.47 -19.33
N VAL A 5 6.11 -3.65 -18.49
CA VAL A 5 6.75 -2.62 -17.66
C VAL A 5 6.11 -2.52 -16.28
N ASN A 6 6.87 -2.06 -15.29
CA ASN A 6 6.30 -1.60 -14.02
C ASN A 6 5.96 -0.11 -14.11
N LEU A 7 4.84 0.26 -13.47
CA LEU A 7 4.40 1.64 -13.31
C LEU A 7 4.52 2.08 -11.85
N THR A 8 4.92 3.32 -11.65
CA THR A 8 4.96 3.97 -10.35
C THR A 8 4.21 5.31 -10.39
N ILE A 9 4.29 6.09 -9.32
CA ILE A 9 3.69 7.42 -9.22
C ILE A 9 4.19 8.31 -10.38
N PRO A 10 3.27 9.07 -11.06
CA PRO A 10 1.81 9.14 -10.86
C PRO A 10 1.00 8.18 -11.74
N LEU A 11 1.61 7.29 -12.51
CA LEU A 11 1.04 6.62 -13.69
C LEU A 11 0.06 5.48 -13.39
N LYS A 12 -0.01 4.97 -12.15
CA LYS A 12 -0.79 3.76 -11.83
C LYS A 12 -2.30 3.87 -12.08
N GLU A 13 -2.86 5.05 -11.93
CA GLU A 13 -4.28 5.34 -12.19
C GLU A 13 -4.50 5.77 -13.64
N GLU A 14 -3.57 6.56 -14.19
CA GLU A 14 -3.62 7.06 -15.56
C GLU A 14 -3.58 5.95 -16.61
N ALA A 15 -2.75 4.93 -16.38
CA ALA A 15 -2.58 3.80 -17.28
C ALA A 15 -3.89 3.05 -17.59
N LEU A 16 -4.91 3.16 -16.72
CA LEU A 16 -6.18 2.47 -16.94
C LEU A 16 -6.89 2.83 -18.24
N LYS A 17 -6.60 4.00 -18.80
CA LYS A 17 -7.17 4.48 -20.07
C LYS A 17 -6.62 3.74 -21.28
N TYR A 18 -5.45 3.11 -21.14
CA TYR A 18 -4.71 2.47 -22.24
C TYR A 18 -4.74 0.94 -22.15
N LEU A 19 -5.50 0.37 -21.20
CA LEU A 19 -5.56 -1.07 -20.99
C LEU A 19 -6.66 -1.70 -21.81
N ASP A 20 -6.33 -2.69 -22.64
CA ASP A 20 -7.29 -3.57 -23.30
C ASP A 20 -7.92 -4.56 -22.32
N LYS A 21 -7.11 -5.04 -21.34
CA LYS A 21 -7.56 -5.97 -20.29
C LYS A 21 -7.15 -5.49 -18.90
N LYS A 22 -8.10 -5.65 -17.95
CA LYS A 22 -7.91 -5.34 -16.53
C LYS A 22 -8.15 -6.60 -15.72
N ASP A 23 -7.18 -7.03 -14.91
CA ASP A 23 -7.42 -8.14 -14.01
C ASP A 23 -8.36 -7.73 -12.85
N LYS A 24 -8.79 -8.73 -12.07
CA LYS A 24 -9.67 -8.51 -10.93
C LYS A 24 -9.14 -7.46 -9.94
N LEU A 25 -7.84 -7.47 -9.66
CA LEU A 25 -7.24 -6.53 -8.69
C LEU A 25 -7.17 -5.11 -9.25
N VAL A 26 -6.87 -4.94 -10.54
CA VAL A 26 -6.94 -3.64 -11.22
C VAL A 26 -8.37 -3.10 -11.20
N ASN A 27 -9.37 -3.93 -11.51
CA ASN A 27 -10.77 -3.52 -11.44
C ASN A 27 -11.20 -3.08 -10.03
N ILE A 28 -10.76 -3.80 -8.99
CA ILE A 28 -11.09 -3.46 -7.59
C ILE A 28 -10.35 -2.19 -7.14
N THR A 29 -9.05 -2.11 -7.40
CA THR A 29 -8.22 -1.01 -6.89
C THR A 29 -8.33 0.26 -7.71
N GLY A 30 -8.72 0.17 -8.99
CA GLY A 30 -8.64 1.28 -9.92
C GLY A 30 -7.19 1.78 -10.11
N ALA A 31 -6.20 0.86 -10.08
CA ALA A 31 -4.79 1.16 -10.30
C ALA A 31 -4.05 -0.07 -10.83
N ALA A 32 -3.17 0.13 -11.81
CA ALA A 32 -2.26 -0.89 -12.34
C ALA A 32 -0.81 -0.48 -12.05
N ASN A 33 0.02 -1.40 -11.56
CA ASN A 33 1.45 -1.17 -11.40
C ASN A 33 2.31 -2.06 -12.31
N VAL A 34 1.68 -2.95 -13.08
CA VAL A 34 2.32 -3.83 -14.07
C VAL A 34 1.52 -3.82 -15.35
N LEU A 35 2.21 -3.63 -16.48
CA LEU A 35 1.65 -3.88 -17.81
C LEU A 35 2.29 -5.11 -18.40
N ILE A 36 1.49 -5.89 -19.12
CA ILE A 36 1.92 -7.05 -19.89
C ILE A 36 1.55 -6.81 -21.35
N PHE A 37 2.52 -6.96 -22.24
CA PHE A 37 2.32 -6.78 -23.67
C PHE A 37 2.18 -8.14 -24.35
N SER A 38 1.06 -8.34 -25.06
CA SER A 38 0.85 -9.54 -25.89
C SER A 38 1.60 -9.40 -27.24
N LYS A 39 1.76 -10.52 -27.95
CA LYS A 39 2.32 -10.53 -29.30
C LYS A 39 1.42 -9.76 -30.30
N GLN A 40 0.12 -9.66 -30.01
CA GLN A 40 -0.87 -8.97 -30.83
C GLN A 40 -1.01 -7.48 -30.47
N GLY A 41 -0.10 -6.93 -29.64
CA GLY A 41 -0.10 -5.52 -29.24
C GLY A 41 -1.07 -5.17 -28.12
N GLN A 42 -1.84 -6.12 -27.58
CA GLN A 42 -2.75 -5.86 -26.45
C GLN A 42 -1.99 -5.59 -25.14
N ILE A 43 -2.53 -4.69 -24.35
CA ILE A 43 -1.99 -4.27 -23.05
C ILE A 43 -2.89 -4.78 -21.92
N GLU A 44 -2.37 -5.71 -21.10
CA GLU A 44 -3.06 -6.16 -19.90
C GLU A 44 -2.47 -5.51 -18.66
N GLY A 45 -3.34 -4.93 -17.80
CA GLY A 45 -2.95 -4.34 -16.53
C GLY A 45 -3.09 -5.33 -15.36
N LYS A 46 -2.08 -5.37 -14.49
CA LYS A 46 -2.07 -6.13 -13.22
C LYS A 46 -1.75 -5.21 -12.05
N ASN A 47 -2.13 -5.66 -10.84
CA ASN A 47 -1.75 -4.98 -9.60
C ASN A 47 -1.01 -5.93 -8.66
N THR A 48 0.33 -5.82 -8.63
CA THR A 48 1.20 -6.62 -7.75
C THR A 48 1.46 -5.96 -6.41
N ASP A 49 1.14 -4.67 -6.23
CA ASP A 49 1.25 -3.98 -4.94
C ASP A 49 0.36 -4.64 -3.88
N VAL A 50 -0.83 -5.10 -4.27
CA VAL A 50 -1.75 -5.85 -3.38
C VAL A 50 -1.07 -7.11 -2.84
N PHE A 51 -0.40 -7.88 -3.71
CA PHE A 51 0.33 -9.07 -3.30
C PHE A 51 1.53 -8.71 -2.40
N GLY A 52 2.33 -7.72 -2.81
CA GLY A 52 3.51 -7.27 -2.06
C GLY A 52 3.15 -6.82 -0.65
N PHE A 53 2.18 -5.92 -0.51
CA PHE A 53 1.73 -5.41 0.77
C PHE A 53 1.15 -6.51 1.66
N LYS A 54 0.28 -7.39 1.11
CA LYS A 54 -0.31 -8.50 1.87
C LYS A 54 0.75 -9.43 2.44
N LYS A 55 1.73 -9.81 1.62
CA LYS A 55 2.83 -10.70 2.04
C LYS A 55 3.69 -10.08 3.12
N SER A 56 4.01 -8.79 3.02
CA SER A 56 4.82 -8.08 4.01
C SER A 56 4.07 -7.86 5.33
N LEU A 57 2.75 -7.61 5.27
CA LEU A 57 1.96 -7.28 6.45
C LEU A 57 1.56 -8.51 7.26
N ILE A 58 1.26 -9.66 6.63
CA ILE A 58 0.55 -10.77 7.26
C ILE A 58 1.26 -11.31 8.52
N ASN A 59 2.58 -11.41 8.47
CA ASN A 59 3.37 -11.92 9.60
C ASN A 59 3.48 -10.90 10.75
N LEU A 60 3.47 -9.60 10.44
CA LEU A 60 3.55 -8.52 11.43
C LEU A 60 2.28 -8.41 12.27
N VAL A 61 1.14 -8.83 11.70
CA VAL A 61 -0.18 -8.70 12.34
C VAL A 61 -0.85 -10.05 12.62
N LYS A 62 -0.09 -11.16 12.57
CA LYS A 62 -0.64 -12.52 12.69
C LYS A 62 -1.48 -12.71 13.96
N ASN A 63 -0.97 -12.23 15.08
CA ASN A 63 -1.60 -12.36 16.40
C ASN A 63 -2.17 -11.04 16.93
N LYS A 64 -2.45 -10.07 16.04
CA LYS A 64 -2.93 -8.74 16.42
C LYS A 64 -4.39 -8.54 16.03
N GLU A 65 -5.09 -7.74 16.82
CA GLU A 65 -6.45 -7.35 16.52
C GLU A 65 -6.53 -6.52 15.24
N ARG A 66 -7.54 -6.80 14.41
CA ARG A 66 -7.82 -6.08 13.16
C ARG A 66 -9.04 -5.17 13.33
N LYS A 67 -8.98 -4.30 14.35
CA LYS A 67 -10.08 -3.36 14.63
C LYS A 67 -9.99 -2.13 13.75
N ILE A 68 -8.95 -1.32 13.91
CA ILE A 68 -8.84 -0.01 13.26
C ILE A 68 -7.49 0.11 12.56
N ALA A 69 -7.53 0.41 11.26
CA ALA A 69 -6.36 0.80 10.49
C ALA A 69 -6.47 2.27 10.06
N ILE A 70 -5.38 3.03 10.17
CA ILE A 70 -5.24 4.36 9.60
C ILE A 70 -4.34 4.24 8.36
N VAL A 71 -4.84 4.74 7.23
CA VAL A 71 -4.10 4.79 5.97
C VAL A 71 -3.90 6.24 5.57
N ILE A 72 -2.65 6.65 5.39
CA ILE A 72 -2.28 8.00 4.98
C ILE A 72 -1.96 7.98 3.49
N GLY A 73 -2.71 8.76 2.71
CA GLY A 73 -2.61 8.85 1.26
C GLY A 73 -3.89 8.49 0.54
N GLY A 74 -3.95 8.72 -0.77
CA GLY A 74 -5.15 8.47 -1.60
C GLY A 74 -4.79 8.18 -3.06
N GLY A 75 -3.56 7.74 -3.34
CA GLY A 75 -3.10 7.33 -4.67
C GLY A 75 -3.13 5.82 -4.87
N GLY A 76 -2.52 5.35 -5.95
CA GLY A 76 -2.51 3.93 -6.34
C GLY A 76 -2.02 2.98 -5.24
N ALA A 77 -1.00 3.37 -4.45
CA ALA A 77 -0.51 2.56 -3.33
C ALA A 77 -1.55 2.46 -2.20
N ALA A 78 -2.23 3.56 -1.85
CA ALA A 78 -3.31 3.54 -0.86
C ALA A 78 -4.45 2.61 -1.28
N ARG A 79 -4.77 2.55 -2.57
CA ARG A 79 -5.79 1.66 -3.13
C ARG A 79 -5.42 0.19 -2.96
N ALA A 80 -4.15 -0.19 -3.19
CA ALA A 80 -3.67 -1.55 -2.94
C ALA A 80 -3.74 -1.92 -1.44
N VAL A 81 -3.34 -1.00 -0.56
CA VAL A 81 -3.43 -1.16 0.90
C VAL A 81 -4.88 -1.35 1.34
N LEU A 82 -5.81 -0.49 0.89
CA LEU A 82 -7.24 -0.62 1.21
C LEU A 82 -7.80 -1.98 0.79
N CYS A 83 -7.48 -2.43 -0.43
CA CYS A 83 -7.91 -3.74 -0.93
C CYS A 83 -7.48 -4.87 0.03
N VAL A 84 -6.22 -4.86 0.49
CA VAL A 84 -5.70 -5.86 1.43
C VAL A 84 -6.38 -5.77 2.79
N LEU A 85 -6.55 -4.56 3.35
CA LEU A 85 -7.17 -4.38 4.66
C LEU A 85 -8.62 -4.84 4.69
N ILE A 86 -9.37 -4.60 3.61
CA ILE A 86 -10.74 -5.12 3.44
C ILE A 86 -10.72 -6.65 3.37
N GLN A 87 -9.85 -7.25 2.56
CA GLN A 87 -9.69 -8.71 2.48
C GLN A 87 -9.28 -9.33 3.82
N MET A 88 -8.49 -8.62 4.64
CA MET A 88 -8.08 -9.03 5.98
C MET A 88 -9.15 -8.76 7.05
N LYS A 89 -10.31 -8.22 6.65
CA LYS A 89 -11.48 -7.97 7.52
C LYS A 89 -11.20 -6.98 8.67
N TYR A 90 -10.42 -5.92 8.40
CA TYR A 90 -10.36 -4.81 9.34
C TYR A 90 -11.76 -4.21 9.53
N LYS A 91 -12.18 -4.00 10.78
CA LYS A 91 -13.54 -3.51 11.07
C LYS A 91 -13.73 -2.06 10.60
N LYS A 92 -12.71 -1.23 10.78
CA LYS A 92 -12.72 0.19 10.43
C LYS A 92 -11.42 0.60 9.76
N ILE A 93 -11.51 1.37 8.69
CA ILE A 93 -10.36 2.01 8.03
C ILE A 93 -10.59 3.51 8.05
N ILE A 94 -9.62 4.27 8.58
CA ILE A 94 -9.61 5.72 8.53
C ILE A 94 -8.64 6.13 7.43
N LEU A 95 -9.18 6.60 6.31
CA LEU A 95 -8.39 7.07 5.17
C LEU A 95 -8.11 8.56 5.33
N CYS A 96 -6.86 8.90 5.66
CA CYS A 96 -6.40 10.26 5.84
C CYS A 96 -5.69 10.78 4.60
N ASN A 97 -6.13 11.90 4.05
CA ASN A 97 -5.44 12.53 2.92
C ASN A 97 -5.40 14.04 3.07
N ARG A 98 -4.41 14.70 2.45
CA ARG A 98 -4.31 16.16 2.42
C ARG A 98 -5.58 16.79 1.84
N THR A 99 -6.09 16.22 0.76
CA THR A 99 -7.36 16.61 0.12
C THR A 99 -8.42 15.57 0.43
N ARG A 100 -9.33 15.86 1.35
CA ARG A 100 -10.39 14.93 1.76
C ARG A 100 -11.25 14.43 0.57
N LYS A 101 -11.56 15.32 -0.39
CA LYS A 101 -12.31 14.95 -1.60
C LYS A 101 -11.67 13.76 -2.35
N LYS A 102 -10.31 13.69 -2.41
CA LYS A 102 -9.62 12.55 -3.04
C LYS A 102 -9.82 11.25 -2.24
N ALA A 103 -9.81 11.31 -0.91
CA ALA A 103 -10.09 10.15 -0.07
C ALA A 103 -11.54 9.65 -0.24
N GLU A 104 -12.51 10.57 -0.31
CA GLU A 104 -13.92 10.23 -0.54
C GLU A 104 -14.14 9.57 -1.92
N LEU A 105 -13.45 10.03 -2.96
CA LEU A 105 -13.49 9.39 -4.27
C LEU A 105 -12.96 7.94 -4.21
N VAL A 106 -11.83 7.74 -3.55
CA VAL A 106 -11.26 6.39 -3.34
C VAL A 106 -12.26 5.50 -2.58
N LYS A 107 -12.84 6.00 -1.48
CA LYS A 107 -13.85 5.29 -0.71
C LYS A 107 -15.04 4.87 -1.57
N ARG A 108 -15.59 5.81 -2.36
CA ARG A 108 -16.74 5.54 -3.25
C ARG A 108 -16.44 4.38 -4.21
N ASN A 109 -15.28 4.41 -4.88
CA ASN A 109 -14.87 3.35 -5.78
C ASN A 109 -14.81 1.97 -5.10
N PHE A 110 -14.36 1.90 -3.84
CA PHE A 110 -14.33 0.65 -3.10
C PHE A 110 -15.72 0.17 -2.67
N ILE A 111 -16.60 1.09 -2.23
CA ILE A 111 -17.99 0.75 -1.89
C ILE A 111 -18.70 0.16 -3.11
N GLU A 112 -18.57 0.78 -4.29
CA GLU A 112 -19.15 0.31 -5.55
C GLU A 112 -18.64 -1.08 -5.94
N LYS A 113 -17.34 -1.36 -5.76
CA LYS A 113 -16.71 -2.63 -6.17
C LYS A 113 -16.95 -3.79 -5.20
N PHE A 114 -17.11 -3.53 -3.93
CA PHE A 114 -17.40 -4.54 -2.90
C PHE A 114 -18.92 -4.70 -2.63
N SER A 115 -19.75 -3.74 -3.06
CA SER A 115 -21.23 -3.73 -2.90
C SER A 115 -21.70 -4.14 -1.50
N SER A 116 -22.75 -4.97 -1.40
CA SER A 116 -23.36 -5.44 -0.15
C SER A 116 -22.42 -6.26 0.77
N ASN A 117 -21.28 -6.74 0.27
CA ASN A 117 -20.33 -7.57 1.03
C ASN A 117 -19.27 -6.76 1.79
N LEU A 118 -19.28 -5.43 1.72
CA LEU A 118 -18.32 -4.59 2.43
C LEU A 118 -18.66 -4.50 3.92
N LYS A 119 -18.04 -5.36 4.73
CA LYS A 119 -18.17 -5.33 6.22
C LYS A 119 -17.23 -4.31 6.89
N THR A 120 -16.31 -3.71 6.14
CA THR A 120 -15.34 -2.73 6.63
C THR A 120 -15.92 -1.33 6.55
N HIS A 121 -15.95 -0.62 7.68
CA HIS A 121 -16.39 0.78 7.71
C HIS A 121 -15.24 1.71 7.31
N ILE A 122 -15.37 2.42 6.17
CA ILE A 122 -14.35 3.36 5.69
C ILE A 122 -14.76 4.79 6.01
N ILE A 123 -13.90 5.51 6.74
CA ILE A 123 -14.09 6.92 7.12
C ILE A 123 -12.98 7.75 6.49
N CYS A 124 -13.34 8.85 5.82
CA CYS A 124 -12.38 9.78 5.25
C CYS A 124 -12.16 10.97 6.15
N LYS A 125 -10.89 11.34 6.40
CA LYS A 125 -10.48 12.45 7.24
C LYS A 125 -9.42 13.30 6.53
N ASN A 126 -9.26 14.55 6.97
CA ASN A 126 -8.08 15.32 6.60
C ASN A 126 -6.86 14.80 7.38
N LEU A 127 -5.68 14.92 6.79
CA LEU A 127 -4.44 14.50 7.45
C LEU A 127 -4.20 15.20 8.78
N LYS A 128 -4.57 16.49 8.89
CA LYS A 128 -4.47 17.28 10.14
C LYS A 128 -5.29 16.71 11.29
N ASP A 129 -6.34 15.94 11.00
CA ASP A 129 -7.23 15.36 12.02
C ASP A 129 -6.76 13.98 12.52
N ILE A 130 -5.61 13.48 12.05
CA ILE A 130 -5.09 12.13 12.36
C ILE A 130 -4.88 11.96 13.88
N LYS A 131 -4.41 13.01 14.58
CA LYS A 131 -4.12 12.98 16.01
C LYS A 131 -5.33 12.56 16.85
N LYS A 132 -6.54 12.97 16.45
CA LYS A 132 -7.80 12.62 17.15
C LYS A 132 -8.13 11.11 17.10
N ASN A 133 -7.53 10.37 16.18
CA ASN A 133 -7.90 8.98 15.90
C ASN A 133 -6.73 8.01 16.17
N ILE A 134 -5.51 8.51 16.32
CA ILE A 134 -4.30 7.69 16.32
C ILE A 134 -4.23 6.72 17.50
N LYS A 135 -4.75 7.13 18.66
CA LYS A 135 -4.80 6.32 19.89
C LYS A 135 -5.64 5.05 19.78
N GLU A 136 -6.54 4.97 18.81
CA GLU A 136 -7.41 3.81 18.59
C GLU A 136 -6.84 2.84 17.55
N ALA A 137 -5.81 3.26 16.80
CA ALA A 137 -5.31 2.48 15.68
C ALA A 137 -4.53 1.24 16.13
N ASN A 138 -4.80 0.11 15.47
CA ASN A 138 -4.01 -1.11 15.57
C ASN A 138 -2.94 -1.18 14.47
N LEU A 139 -3.17 -0.46 13.36
CA LEU A 139 -2.26 -0.37 12.23
C LEU A 139 -2.24 1.07 11.69
N LEU A 140 -1.05 1.61 11.50
CA LEU A 140 -0.82 2.89 10.81
C LEU A 140 0.01 2.61 9.55
N VAL A 141 -0.49 3.03 8.38
CA VAL A 141 0.19 2.83 7.09
C VAL A 141 0.44 4.16 6.40
N ASN A 142 1.70 4.49 6.13
CA ASN A 142 2.06 5.59 5.25
C ASN A 142 2.16 5.09 3.80
N THR A 143 1.30 5.61 2.93
CA THR A 143 1.30 5.31 1.49
C THR A 143 1.69 6.53 0.65
N THR A 144 2.13 7.61 1.29
CA THR A 144 2.55 8.84 0.63
C THR A 144 4.06 8.84 0.36
N PRO A 145 4.57 9.70 -0.52
CA PRO A 145 6.00 9.88 -0.70
C PRO A 145 6.66 10.72 0.42
N MET A 146 5.90 11.19 1.43
CA MET A 146 6.41 12.02 2.52
C MET A 146 7.36 11.22 3.41
N GLY A 147 8.63 11.60 3.39
CA GLY A 147 9.74 10.91 4.04
C GLY A 147 10.79 10.34 3.06
N MET A 148 10.52 10.32 1.74
CA MET A 148 11.53 10.04 0.71
C MET A 148 12.51 11.21 0.57
N LYS A 149 13.75 10.97 0.09
CA LYS A 149 14.82 11.98 -0.04
C LYS A 149 14.40 13.32 -0.64
N LYS A 150 13.51 13.32 -1.64
CA LYS A 150 13.07 14.54 -2.35
C LYS A 150 11.74 15.11 -1.82
N PHE A 151 11.20 14.56 -0.74
CA PHE A 151 9.93 14.95 -0.17
C PHE A 151 10.08 15.34 1.30
N PRO A 152 9.25 16.25 1.81
CA PRO A 152 9.26 16.58 3.24
C PRO A 152 8.95 15.34 4.08
N SER A 153 9.43 15.32 5.31
CA SER A 153 9.09 14.26 6.26
C SER A 153 7.58 14.25 6.54
N LEU A 154 7.03 13.05 6.75
CA LEU A 154 5.69 12.92 7.27
C LEU A 154 5.67 13.40 8.73
N ASN A 155 5.10 14.59 8.96
CA ASN A 155 5.05 15.19 10.29
C ASN A 155 3.74 14.81 11.00
N ILE A 156 3.73 13.66 11.64
CA ILE A 156 2.66 13.17 12.50
C ILE A 156 3.22 12.79 13.86
N ASP A 157 2.51 13.13 14.92
CA ASP A 157 2.85 12.70 16.28
C ASP A 157 2.22 11.31 16.52
N ILE A 158 3.07 10.33 16.85
CA ILE A 158 2.64 8.94 17.13
C ILE A 158 2.72 8.56 18.61
N LYS A 159 2.98 9.53 19.50
CA LYS A 159 3.12 9.26 20.95
C LYS A 159 1.90 8.59 21.55
N ASP A 160 0.71 8.92 21.05
CA ASP A 160 -0.55 8.34 21.50
C ASP A 160 -0.87 6.99 20.84
N LEU A 161 -0.03 6.50 19.93
CA LEU A 161 -0.24 5.19 19.29
C LEU A 161 0.10 4.07 20.29
N LYS A 162 -0.77 3.09 20.41
CA LYS A 162 -0.58 1.98 21.36
C LYS A 162 0.67 1.18 21.02
N THR A 163 1.40 0.70 22.03
CA THR A 163 2.63 -0.10 21.83
C THR A 163 2.38 -1.43 21.11
N ASN A 164 1.20 -2.02 21.27
CA ASN A 164 0.80 -3.24 20.55
C ASN A 164 0.33 -2.99 19.10
N SER A 165 0.35 -1.74 18.64
CA SER A 165 0.04 -1.38 17.25
C SER A 165 1.17 -1.80 16.30
N THR A 166 0.94 -1.61 15.01
CA THR A 166 1.94 -1.80 13.95
C THR A 166 2.02 -0.54 13.09
N VAL A 167 3.22 -0.14 12.74
CA VAL A 167 3.48 0.93 11.78
C VAL A 167 4.09 0.34 10.52
N PHE A 168 3.49 0.62 9.38
CA PHE A 168 4.00 0.23 8.07
C PHE A 168 4.25 1.50 7.24
N ASP A 169 5.52 1.80 6.95
CA ASP A 169 5.87 2.85 6.01
C ASP A 169 6.18 2.23 4.64
N LEU A 170 5.46 2.61 3.58
CA LEU A 170 5.71 2.06 2.24
C LEU A 170 7.02 2.58 1.62
N ILE A 171 7.68 3.52 2.26
CA ILE A 171 8.96 4.05 1.81
C ILE A 171 10.06 3.02 2.10
N TYR A 172 10.92 2.80 1.11
CA TYR A 172 12.09 1.92 1.21
C TYR A 172 13.41 2.66 0.98
N ASN A 173 13.36 3.93 0.57
CA ASN A 173 14.54 4.79 0.45
C ASN A 173 14.21 6.22 0.91
N PRO A 174 14.72 6.64 2.08
CA PRO A 174 15.60 5.90 3.00
C PRO A 174 14.88 4.71 3.64
N LEU A 175 15.65 3.71 4.08
CA LEU A 175 15.11 2.55 4.83
C LEU A 175 14.49 2.94 6.16
N GLU A 176 15.00 4.01 6.75
CA GLU A 176 14.61 4.53 8.04
C GLU A 176 14.13 5.98 7.93
N THR A 177 12.82 6.13 7.70
CA THR A 177 12.13 7.43 7.73
C THR A 177 11.97 7.93 9.17
N LYS A 178 11.61 9.21 9.35
CA LYS A 178 11.25 9.75 10.67
C LYS A 178 10.17 8.90 11.35
N LEU A 179 9.13 8.48 10.62
CA LEU A 179 8.05 7.63 11.14
C LEU A 179 8.57 6.29 11.68
N VAL A 180 9.45 5.61 10.92
CA VAL A 180 10.06 4.34 11.34
C VAL A 180 10.94 4.53 12.57
N LYS A 181 11.77 5.59 12.59
CA LYS A 181 12.64 5.92 13.75
C LYS A 181 11.84 6.16 15.03
N GLU A 182 10.79 6.97 14.95
CA GLU A 182 9.94 7.27 16.10
C GLU A 182 9.20 6.04 16.60
N SER A 183 8.71 5.18 15.67
CA SER A 183 8.07 3.91 16.03
C SER A 183 9.01 2.96 16.78
N LYS A 184 10.27 2.85 16.32
CA LYS A 184 11.30 2.06 17.01
C LYS A 184 11.57 2.58 18.42
N LYS A 185 11.74 3.90 18.59
CA LYS A 185 11.97 4.53 19.89
C LYS A 185 10.82 4.28 20.87
N SER A 186 9.59 4.18 20.37
CA SER A 186 8.39 3.91 21.16
C SER A 186 8.11 2.43 21.37
N GLY A 187 9.00 1.51 20.96
CA GLY A 187 8.80 0.06 21.09
C GLY A 187 7.64 -0.49 20.24
N ILE A 188 7.18 0.26 19.23
CA ILE A 188 6.07 -0.13 18.37
C ILE A 188 6.60 -1.01 17.23
N THR A 189 5.94 -2.16 16.98
CA THR A 189 6.25 -3.00 15.82
C THR A 189 6.19 -2.17 14.54
N ASN A 190 7.26 -2.19 13.75
CA ASN A 190 7.32 -1.37 12.54
C ASN A 190 8.04 -2.08 11.40
N THR A 191 7.80 -1.62 10.18
CA THR A 191 8.51 -2.04 8.96
C THR A 191 8.52 -0.90 7.93
N ASN A 192 9.47 -0.99 7.00
CA ASN A 192 9.54 -0.16 5.81
C ASN A 192 9.01 -0.89 4.56
N GLY A 193 9.07 -0.22 3.40
CA GLY A 193 8.53 -0.72 2.14
C GLY A 193 9.39 -1.75 1.41
N LEU A 194 10.58 -2.12 1.91
CA LEU A 194 11.53 -2.95 1.17
C LEU A 194 11.00 -4.35 0.86
N ASP A 195 10.43 -5.03 1.86
CA ASP A 195 9.85 -6.36 1.64
C ASP A 195 8.67 -6.31 0.66
N MET A 196 7.84 -5.26 0.74
CA MET A 196 6.76 -5.04 -0.23
C MET A 196 7.30 -4.86 -1.65
N LEU A 197 8.38 -4.08 -1.82
CA LEU A 197 9.06 -3.88 -3.10
C LEU A 197 9.53 -5.21 -3.68
N MET A 198 10.19 -6.05 -2.88
CA MET A 198 10.70 -7.35 -3.34
C MET A 198 9.56 -8.31 -3.74
N TYR A 199 8.51 -8.41 -2.93
CA TYR A 199 7.40 -9.31 -3.23
C TYR A 199 6.60 -8.88 -4.46
N GLN A 200 6.33 -7.57 -4.63
CA GLN A 200 5.63 -7.08 -5.81
C GLN A 200 6.47 -7.28 -7.07
N ALA A 201 7.79 -7.03 -7.01
CA ALA A 201 8.71 -7.25 -8.13
C ALA A 201 8.81 -8.74 -8.51
N GLN A 202 8.91 -9.65 -7.52
CA GLN A 202 8.86 -11.09 -7.76
C GLN A 202 7.59 -11.51 -8.51
N ARG A 203 6.44 -10.90 -8.16
CA ARG A 203 5.16 -11.20 -8.81
C ARG A 203 5.10 -10.62 -10.22
N SER A 204 5.65 -9.42 -10.45
CA SER A 204 5.76 -8.80 -11.78
C SER A 204 6.62 -9.67 -12.70
N PHE A 205 7.77 -10.12 -12.21
CA PHE A 205 8.69 -11.01 -12.94
C PHE A 205 7.98 -12.30 -13.36
N TYR A 206 7.20 -12.90 -12.47
CA TYR A 206 6.40 -14.07 -12.79
C TYR A 206 5.41 -13.80 -13.94
N TYR A 207 4.73 -12.68 -13.94
CA TYR A 207 3.79 -12.35 -15.01
C TYR A 207 4.46 -12.18 -16.38
N TRP A 208 5.66 -11.63 -16.42
CA TRP A 208 6.36 -11.42 -17.69
C TRP A 208 7.08 -12.66 -18.22
N LEU A 209 7.66 -13.47 -17.33
CA LEU A 209 8.60 -14.50 -17.71
C LEU A 209 8.21 -15.92 -17.26
N ASN A 210 7.07 -16.06 -16.58
CA ASN A 210 6.59 -17.31 -15.95
C ASN A 210 7.66 -17.97 -15.04
N LYS A 211 8.57 -17.16 -14.47
CA LYS A 211 9.62 -17.58 -13.53
C LYS A 211 9.45 -16.86 -12.21
N LYS A 212 9.64 -17.58 -11.10
CA LYS A 212 9.52 -17.00 -9.75
C LYS A 212 10.89 -16.99 -9.08
N PRO A 213 11.65 -15.88 -9.19
CA PRO A 213 12.95 -15.76 -8.53
C PRO A 213 12.82 -15.88 -7.01
N LYS A 214 13.83 -16.48 -6.36
CA LYS A 214 13.86 -16.56 -4.90
C LYS A 214 14.23 -15.19 -4.32
N ILE A 215 13.48 -14.73 -3.29
CA ILE A 215 13.87 -13.58 -2.47
C ILE A 215 14.85 -14.10 -1.42
N THR A 216 16.13 -13.76 -1.57
CA THR A 216 17.21 -14.22 -0.69
C THR A 216 17.67 -13.11 0.24
N ASN A 217 18.29 -13.49 1.37
CA ASN A 217 18.93 -12.51 2.27
C ASN A 217 20.03 -11.71 1.56
N LYS A 218 20.73 -12.33 0.59
CA LYS A 218 21.74 -11.64 -0.24
C LYS A 218 21.09 -10.50 -1.05
N LEU A 219 19.95 -10.77 -1.72
CA LEU A 219 19.20 -9.73 -2.44
C LEU A 219 18.78 -8.60 -1.51
N LYS A 220 18.22 -8.93 -0.33
CA LYS A 220 17.81 -7.94 0.65
C LYS A 220 18.96 -7.04 1.07
N LYS A 221 20.12 -7.62 1.45
CA LYS A 221 21.34 -6.86 1.81
C LYS A 221 21.85 -5.95 0.68
N ILE A 222 21.69 -6.34 -0.59
CA ILE A 222 22.09 -5.50 -1.73
C ILE A 222 21.16 -4.27 -1.83
N LEU A 223 19.86 -4.45 -1.60
CA LEU A 223 18.86 -3.37 -1.66
C LEU A 223 18.87 -2.45 -0.42
N GLU A 224 19.51 -2.88 0.66
CA GLU A 224 19.68 -2.10 1.90
C GLU A 224 20.87 -1.12 1.83
N LYS A 225 21.74 -1.20 0.84
CA LYS A 225 22.85 -0.28 0.57
C LYS A 225 22.38 0.95 -0.24
#